data_db9a8aac130f81e84fc4dc5110c56350
#
_entry.id   db9a8aac130f81e84fc4dc5110c56350
#
_cell.length_a   1.000
_cell.length_b   1.000
_cell.length_c   1.000
_cell.angle_alpha   90.00
_cell.angle_beta   90.00
_cell.angle_gamma   90.00
#
_symmetry.space_group_name_H-M   'P 1'
#
loop_
_entity.id
_entity.type
_entity.pdbx_description
1 polymer ?
#
loop_
_entity_poly.entity_id
_entity_poly.type
_entity_poly.pdbx_seq_one_letter_code
_entity_poly.pdbx_strand_id
1 'polypeptide(L)'
;PADLDEFVRRYRVDRILLAVPSTTRRRRAEILRRLEALNVHTQSVPDLHDVVSGRARVDELREIDVADLLGRDPVPPNTELLDASIRGKSVMVSGAGGSIGSELCRQIVLLAPKRVVLFELSEIALYDIERELRTMIESRRLDVEVFALLGNAHHKYRVRDVLQSFGVQTVYHAAAYKHVPIVEQNLMEGVHNNVFSTWHAAEAALEIGVETFVLISTDKAVNPTSVMGATKRLAEIVLQSLQTQTARTRFCMVRFGNVLGSSGSVVPLFQEQIRRGGPVTVTHRDVRRYFM
;
A
#
# COMPACT_ATOMS: atom_id res chain seq x y z
N PRO A 1 27.16 -23.29 3.41
CA PRO A 1 28.31 -24.10 3.78
C PRO A 1 28.68 -23.87 5.24
N ALA A 2 29.21 -24.89 5.94
CA ALA A 2 29.51 -24.78 7.37
C ALA A 2 30.70 -23.81 7.62
N ASP A 3 31.51 -23.56 6.59
CA ASP A 3 32.78 -22.84 6.68
C ASP A 3 32.78 -21.47 6.02
N LEU A 4 31.60 -20.82 5.96
CA LEU A 4 31.44 -19.54 5.27
C LEU A 4 32.28 -18.43 5.94
N ASP A 5 32.34 -18.44 7.27
CA ASP A 5 33.10 -17.47 8.08
C ASP A 5 34.62 -17.58 7.79
N GLU A 6 35.14 -18.81 7.73
CA GLU A 6 36.54 -19.05 7.43
C GLU A 6 36.85 -18.62 6.00
N PHE A 7 35.97 -18.94 5.05
CA PHE A 7 36.12 -18.56 3.65
C PHE A 7 36.17 -17.05 3.45
N VAL A 8 35.23 -16.33 4.07
CA VAL A 8 35.16 -14.86 3.99
C VAL A 8 36.43 -14.22 4.53
N ARG A 9 36.93 -14.68 5.68
CA ARG A 9 38.17 -14.18 6.29
C ARG A 9 39.42 -14.56 5.47
N ARG A 10 39.49 -15.78 5.02
CA ARG A 10 40.66 -16.30 4.28
C ARG A 10 40.88 -15.60 2.95
N TYR A 11 39.75 -15.34 2.23
CA TYR A 11 39.79 -14.74 0.89
C TYR A 11 39.50 -13.25 0.89
N ARG A 12 39.31 -12.63 2.06
CA ARG A 12 38.97 -11.20 2.21
C ARG A 12 37.81 -10.79 1.30
N VAL A 13 36.69 -11.52 1.40
CA VAL A 13 35.50 -11.29 0.56
C VAL A 13 34.85 -9.99 0.91
N ASP A 14 34.73 -9.08 -0.05
CA ASP A 14 34.09 -7.77 0.13
C ASP A 14 32.58 -7.80 -0.21
N ARG A 15 32.17 -8.79 -1.03
CA ARG A 15 30.79 -8.87 -1.51
C ARG A 15 30.32 -10.31 -1.65
N ILE A 16 29.07 -10.57 -1.24
CA ILE A 16 28.40 -11.86 -1.40
C ILE A 16 27.22 -11.69 -2.36
N LEU A 17 27.15 -12.55 -3.37
CA LEU A 17 26.00 -12.60 -4.29
C LEU A 17 25.10 -13.78 -3.91
N LEU A 18 23.86 -13.47 -3.54
CA LEU A 18 22.85 -14.46 -3.21
C LEU A 18 22.13 -14.91 -4.49
N ALA A 19 22.59 -16.01 -5.06
CA ALA A 19 22.07 -16.59 -6.31
C ALA A 19 21.11 -17.77 -6.02
N VAL A 20 20.05 -17.53 -5.27
CA VAL A 20 19.02 -18.52 -4.89
C VAL A 20 17.61 -18.01 -5.21
N PRO A 21 17.31 -17.69 -6.48
CA PRO A 21 16.05 -17.07 -6.86
C PRO A 21 14.82 -17.95 -6.58
N SER A 22 14.93 -19.26 -6.75
CA SER A 22 13.85 -20.24 -6.58
C SER A 22 13.62 -20.71 -5.13
N THR A 23 14.36 -20.15 -4.18
CA THR A 23 14.25 -20.53 -2.77
C THR A 23 13.09 -19.81 -2.09
N THR A 24 12.38 -20.50 -1.16
CA THR A 24 11.32 -19.89 -0.34
C THR A 24 11.85 -18.68 0.43
N ARG A 25 11.02 -17.68 0.66
CA ARG A 25 11.38 -16.49 1.44
C ARG A 25 11.86 -16.83 2.84
N ARG A 26 11.27 -17.86 3.46
CA ARG A 26 11.72 -18.38 4.76
C ARG A 26 13.19 -18.83 4.72
N ARG A 27 13.55 -19.64 3.72
CA ARG A 27 14.93 -20.14 3.56
C ARG A 27 15.90 -19.02 3.22
N ARG A 28 15.46 -18.05 2.42
CA ARG A 28 16.23 -16.85 2.09
C ARG A 28 16.50 -16.01 3.34
N ALA A 29 15.50 -15.78 4.19
CA ALA A 29 15.67 -15.09 5.47
C ALA A 29 16.65 -15.82 6.42
N GLU A 30 16.62 -17.16 6.46
CA GLU A 30 17.59 -17.95 7.24
C GLU A 30 19.03 -17.75 6.74
N ILE A 31 19.22 -17.73 5.42
CA ILE A 31 20.52 -17.47 4.80
C ILE A 31 21.01 -16.07 5.13
N LEU A 32 20.15 -15.06 4.95
CA LEU A 32 20.47 -13.66 5.23
C LEU A 32 20.87 -13.43 6.69
N ARG A 33 20.17 -14.04 7.67
CA ARG A 33 20.57 -13.97 9.09
C ARG A 33 21.96 -14.55 9.37
N ARG A 34 22.39 -15.58 8.63
CA ARG A 34 23.73 -16.11 8.74
C ARG A 34 24.78 -15.18 8.12
N LEU A 35 24.42 -14.52 7.01
CA LEU A 35 25.30 -13.56 6.34
C LEU A 35 25.47 -12.26 7.11
N GLU A 36 24.44 -11.84 7.86
CA GLU A 36 24.48 -10.65 8.72
C GLU A 36 25.67 -10.68 9.70
N ALA A 37 25.96 -11.84 10.28
CA ALA A 37 27.10 -12.02 11.20
C ALA A 37 28.47 -11.79 10.56
N LEU A 38 28.58 -11.86 9.22
CA LEU A 38 29.83 -11.74 8.49
C LEU A 38 30.24 -10.29 8.18
N ASN A 39 29.31 -9.36 8.36
CA ASN A 39 29.50 -7.93 8.05
C ASN A 39 30.04 -7.65 6.63
N VAL A 40 29.59 -8.45 5.64
CA VAL A 40 29.96 -8.35 4.23
C VAL A 40 28.78 -7.86 3.41
N HIS A 41 29.03 -6.95 2.47
CA HIS A 41 27.98 -6.43 1.60
C HIS A 41 27.32 -7.55 0.79
N THR A 42 26.01 -7.73 0.95
CA THR A 42 25.26 -8.82 0.32
C THR A 42 24.27 -8.26 -0.70
N GLN A 43 24.33 -8.77 -1.94
CA GLN A 43 23.42 -8.44 -3.02
C GLN A 43 22.72 -9.70 -3.52
N SER A 44 21.57 -9.55 -4.17
CA SER A 44 20.78 -10.63 -4.74
C SER A 44 20.80 -10.58 -6.25
N VAL A 45 20.82 -11.75 -6.87
CA VAL A 45 20.52 -11.92 -8.29
C VAL A 45 19.00 -11.88 -8.48
N PRO A 46 18.48 -11.19 -9.50
CA PRO A 46 17.04 -11.12 -9.79
C PRO A 46 16.41 -12.51 -9.94
N ASP A 47 15.13 -12.64 -9.58
CA ASP A 47 14.36 -13.84 -9.84
C ASP A 47 14.14 -14.02 -11.34
N LEU A 48 14.14 -15.26 -11.81
CA LEU A 48 13.89 -15.59 -13.22
C LEU A 48 12.52 -15.06 -13.68
N HIS A 49 11.52 -15.07 -12.82
CA HIS A 49 10.19 -14.53 -13.11
C HIS A 49 10.23 -13.01 -13.33
N ASP A 50 11.02 -12.27 -12.58
CA ASP A 50 11.21 -10.83 -12.78
C ASP A 50 11.96 -10.52 -14.08
N VAL A 51 12.90 -11.38 -14.45
CA VAL A 51 13.63 -11.27 -15.73
C VAL A 51 12.69 -11.53 -16.89
N VAL A 52 11.93 -12.62 -16.86
CA VAL A 52 10.98 -13.00 -17.93
C VAL A 52 9.85 -11.99 -18.07
N SER A 53 9.38 -11.41 -16.97
CA SER A 53 8.34 -10.36 -16.98
C SER A 53 8.87 -8.96 -17.34
N GLY A 54 10.17 -8.82 -17.64
CA GLY A 54 10.82 -7.55 -17.97
C GLY A 54 10.97 -6.58 -16.80
N ARG A 55 10.72 -7.03 -15.57
CA ARG A 55 10.87 -6.22 -14.33
C ARG A 55 12.31 -6.12 -13.84
N ALA A 56 13.21 -7.00 -14.35
CA ALA A 56 14.63 -6.99 -14.04
C ALA A 56 15.45 -7.47 -15.23
N ARG A 57 16.73 -7.07 -15.29
CA ARG A 57 17.71 -7.59 -16.22
C ARG A 57 18.56 -8.65 -15.51
N VAL A 58 19.09 -9.62 -16.25
CA VAL A 58 19.92 -10.70 -15.70
C VAL A 58 21.22 -10.17 -15.08
N ASP A 59 21.73 -9.08 -15.63
CA ASP A 59 22.97 -8.41 -15.22
C ASP A 59 22.76 -7.39 -14.06
N GLU A 60 21.53 -7.23 -13.59
CA GLU A 60 21.18 -6.25 -12.57
C GLU A 60 21.29 -6.86 -11.17
N LEU A 61 22.32 -6.50 -10.44
CA LEU A 61 22.47 -6.85 -9.03
C LEU A 61 21.58 -5.94 -8.18
N ARG A 62 20.76 -6.54 -7.31
CA ARG A 62 19.85 -5.81 -6.44
C ARG A 62 20.29 -5.86 -4.99
N GLU A 63 20.11 -4.77 -4.30
CA GLU A 63 20.17 -4.76 -2.84
C GLU A 63 19.13 -5.75 -2.27
N ILE A 64 19.41 -6.31 -1.11
CA ILE A 64 18.50 -7.24 -0.43
C ILE A 64 17.19 -6.49 -0.14
N ASP A 65 16.09 -7.06 -0.61
CA ASP A 65 14.76 -6.53 -0.29
C ASP A 65 14.44 -6.78 1.19
N VAL A 66 13.96 -5.75 1.88
CA VAL A 66 13.50 -5.87 3.27
C VAL A 66 12.40 -6.93 3.41
N ALA A 67 11.59 -7.16 2.37
CA ALA A 67 10.61 -8.24 2.32
C ALA A 67 11.23 -9.63 2.46
N ASP A 68 12.45 -9.83 1.98
CA ASP A 68 13.18 -11.10 2.12
C ASP A 68 13.55 -11.41 3.58
N LEU A 69 13.73 -10.37 4.40
CA LEU A 69 14.02 -10.52 5.84
C LEU A 69 12.80 -10.99 6.64
N LEU A 70 11.58 -10.72 6.17
CA LEU A 70 10.35 -11.15 6.85
C LEU A 70 10.13 -12.67 6.77
N GLY A 71 10.66 -13.33 5.76
CA GLY A 71 10.62 -14.77 5.62
C GLY A 71 9.21 -15.37 5.45
N ARG A 72 8.25 -14.57 4.98
CA ARG A 72 6.86 -15.00 4.72
C ARG A 72 6.59 -15.02 3.23
N ASP A 73 5.98 -16.11 2.78
CA ASP A 73 5.50 -16.21 1.41
C ASP A 73 4.16 -15.44 1.27
N PRO A 74 3.92 -14.76 0.14
CA PRO A 74 2.64 -14.13 -0.13
C PRO A 74 1.52 -15.15 -0.18
N VAL A 75 0.38 -14.81 0.41
CA VAL A 75 -0.85 -15.60 0.25
C VAL A 75 -1.50 -15.17 -1.07
N PRO A 76 -1.76 -16.10 -2.01
CA PRO A 76 -2.42 -15.75 -3.26
C PRO A 76 -3.84 -15.23 -2.97
N PRO A 77 -4.26 -14.15 -3.66
CA PRO A 77 -5.61 -13.62 -3.48
C PRO A 77 -6.67 -14.58 -4.05
N ASN A 78 -7.88 -14.55 -3.47
CA ASN A 78 -9.03 -15.22 -4.07
C ASN A 78 -9.54 -14.39 -5.25
N THR A 79 -9.29 -14.87 -6.46
CA THR A 79 -9.63 -14.16 -7.70
C THR A 79 -11.13 -14.00 -7.91
N GLU A 80 -11.96 -14.97 -7.52
CA GLU A 80 -13.42 -14.90 -7.64
C GLU A 80 -14.00 -13.75 -6.80
N LEU A 81 -13.52 -13.58 -5.57
CA LEU A 81 -13.96 -12.49 -4.69
C LEU A 81 -13.51 -11.12 -5.19
N LEU A 82 -12.32 -11.03 -5.77
CA LEU A 82 -11.83 -9.79 -6.37
C LEU A 82 -12.62 -9.44 -7.63
N ASP A 83 -12.84 -10.41 -8.50
CA ASP A 83 -13.60 -10.23 -9.73
C ASP A 83 -15.04 -9.77 -9.46
N ALA A 84 -15.70 -10.32 -8.45
CA ALA A 84 -17.06 -9.94 -8.07
C ALA A 84 -17.22 -8.44 -7.75
N SER A 85 -16.15 -7.78 -7.29
CA SER A 85 -16.17 -6.36 -6.90
C SER A 85 -15.51 -5.42 -7.91
N ILE A 86 -14.79 -5.94 -8.91
CA ILE A 86 -13.93 -5.13 -9.79
C ILE A 86 -14.19 -5.40 -11.28
N ARG A 87 -14.22 -6.66 -11.71
CA ARG A 87 -14.29 -7.01 -13.13
C ARG A 87 -15.52 -6.41 -13.83
N GLY A 88 -15.31 -5.67 -14.91
CA GLY A 88 -16.35 -5.02 -15.69
C GLY A 88 -17.07 -3.87 -14.98
N LYS A 89 -16.68 -3.49 -13.77
CA LYS A 89 -17.29 -2.44 -12.96
C LYS A 89 -16.57 -1.10 -13.11
N SER A 90 -17.28 -0.03 -12.75
CA SER A 90 -16.72 1.30 -12.53
C SER A 90 -16.24 1.39 -11.07
N VAL A 91 -14.94 1.56 -10.88
CA VAL A 91 -14.29 1.53 -9.56
C VAL A 91 -13.66 2.89 -9.26
N MET A 92 -13.93 3.46 -8.10
CA MET A 92 -13.28 4.69 -7.63
C MET A 92 -12.29 4.38 -6.51
N VAL A 93 -11.11 4.98 -6.58
CA VAL A 93 -10.13 4.98 -5.50
C VAL A 93 -9.92 6.40 -5.03
N SER A 94 -10.26 6.71 -3.78
CA SER A 94 -9.93 8.00 -3.16
C SER A 94 -8.58 7.93 -2.45
N GLY A 95 -7.82 9.02 -2.49
CA GLY A 95 -6.41 8.99 -2.07
C GLY A 95 -5.56 8.14 -3.04
N ALA A 96 -5.91 8.21 -4.33
CA ALA A 96 -5.34 7.37 -5.39
C ALA A 96 -3.82 7.55 -5.56
N GLY A 97 -3.28 8.71 -5.24
CA GLY A 97 -1.84 9.01 -5.31
C GLY A 97 -1.05 8.60 -4.07
N GLY A 98 -1.72 8.21 -2.98
CA GLY A 98 -1.05 7.71 -1.77
C GLY A 98 -0.45 6.31 -1.97
N SER A 99 0.44 5.88 -1.05
CA SER A 99 1.13 4.57 -1.17
C SER A 99 0.16 3.39 -1.30
N ILE A 100 -0.94 3.39 -0.53
CA ILE A 100 -1.94 2.31 -0.60
C ILE A 100 -2.87 2.52 -1.80
N GLY A 101 -3.35 3.76 -2.01
CA GLY A 101 -4.25 4.07 -3.12
C GLY A 101 -3.63 3.77 -4.48
N SER A 102 -2.38 4.13 -4.71
CA SER A 102 -1.67 3.85 -5.95
C SER A 102 -1.49 2.35 -6.19
N GLU A 103 -1.14 1.59 -5.15
CA GLU A 103 -1.02 0.14 -5.28
C GLU A 103 -2.38 -0.52 -5.55
N LEU A 104 -3.45 -0.08 -4.88
CA LEU A 104 -4.81 -0.51 -5.21
C LEU A 104 -5.14 -0.24 -6.68
N CYS A 105 -4.84 0.95 -7.20
CA CYS A 105 -5.07 1.30 -8.59
C CYS A 105 -4.33 0.36 -9.56
N ARG A 106 -3.06 0.03 -9.29
CA ARG A 106 -2.27 -0.92 -10.10
C ARG A 106 -2.91 -2.31 -10.12
N GLN A 107 -3.33 -2.81 -8.95
CA GLN A 107 -3.95 -4.12 -8.85
C GLN A 107 -5.35 -4.15 -9.50
N ILE A 108 -6.14 -3.11 -9.29
CA ILE A 108 -7.50 -3.00 -9.86
C ILE A 108 -7.46 -3.00 -11.39
N VAL A 109 -6.56 -2.24 -12.01
CA VAL A 109 -6.43 -2.17 -13.48
C VAL A 109 -6.16 -3.56 -14.09
N LEU A 110 -5.40 -4.42 -13.38
CA LEU A 110 -5.09 -5.78 -13.84
C LEU A 110 -6.28 -6.75 -13.77
N LEU A 111 -7.32 -6.40 -13.02
CA LEU A 111 -8.55 -7.20 -12.87
C LEU A 111 -9.65 -6.82 -13.89
N ALA A 112 -9.28 -6.08 -14.93
CA ALA A 112 -10.17 -5.68 -16.01
C ALA A 112 -11.48 -5.02 -15.55
N PRO A 113 -11.43 -3.91 -14.75
CA PRO A 113 -12.60 -3.09 -14.55
C PRO A 113 -13.03 -2.43 -15.87
N LYS A 114 -14.27 -1.98 -15.95
CA LYS A 114 -14.70 -1.13 -17.09
C LYS A 114 -13.96 0.21 -17.05
N ARG A 115 -13.88 0.81 -15.85
CA ARG A 115 -13.16 2.08 -15.63
C ARG A 115 -12.60 2.20 -14.22
N VAL A 116 -11.54 2.97 -14.09
CA VAL A 116 -10.96 3.38 -12.80
C VAL A 116 -11.02 4.89 -12.67
N VAL A 117 -11.65 5.37 -11.61
CA VAL A 117 -11.73 6.79 -11.26
C VAL A 117 -10.74 7.05 -10.14
N LEU A 118 -9.70 7.80 -10.44
CA LEU A 118 -8.68 8.26 -9.50
C LEU A 118 -9.17 9.56 -8.86
N PHE A 119 -9.44 9.55 -7.57
CA PHE A 119 -9.89 10.73 -6.84
C PHE A 119 -8.83 11.13 -5.81
N GLU A 120 -8.18 12.28 -6.02
CA GLU A 120 -7.00 12.69 -5.24
C GLU A 120 -7.00 14.20 -5.01
N LEU A 121 -6.49 14.62 -3.85
CA LEU A 121 -6.34 16.02 -3.50
C LEU A 121 -5.05 16.63 -4.05
N SER A 122 -3.97 15.85 -4.08
CA SER A 122 -2.66 16.27 -4.58
C SER A 122 -2.58 16.14 -6.09
N GLU A 123 -2.44 17.27 -6.80
CA GLU A 123 -2.27 17.29 -8.26
C GLU A 123 -1.07 16.46 -8.70
N ILE A 124 0.08 16.63 -8.05
CA ILE A 124 1.31 15.93 -8.40
C ILE A 124 1.14 14.42 -8.25
N ALA A 125 0.59 13.98 -7.11
CA ALA A 125 0.38 12.56 -6.85
C ALA A 125 -0.66 11.94 -7.82
N LEU A 126 -1.69 12.71 -8.21
CA LEU A 126 -2.67 12.30 -9.21
C LEU A 126 -2.05 12.15 -10.59
N TYR A 127 -1.25 13.12 -11.01
CA TYR A 127 -0.55 13.08 -12.30
C TYR A 127 0.40 11.89 -12.40
N ASP A 128 1.17 11.62 -11.34
CA ASP A 128 2.13 10.51 -11.35
C ASP A 128 1.43 9.15 -11.48
N ILE A 129 0.38 8.90 -10.71
CA ILE A 129 -0.35 7.63 -10.80
C ILE A 129 -1.12 7.49 -12.12
N GLU A 130 -1.73 8.55 -12.63
CA GLU A 130 -2.41 8.51 -13.92
C GLU A 130 -1.44 8.13 -15.05
N ARG A 131 -0.29 8.80 -15.13
CA ARG A 131 0.75 8.52 -16.12
C ARG A 131 1.22 7.07 -16.05
N GLU A 132 1.48 6.58 -14.86
CA GLU A 132 1.91 5.19 -14.63
C GLU A 132 0.85 4.19 -15.10
N LEU A 133 -0.42 4.39 -14.74
CA LEU A 133 -1.49 3.49 -15.14
C LEU A 133 -1.73 3.50 -16.67
N ARG A 134 -1.67 4.66 -17.31
CA ARG A 134 -1.77 4.74 -18.79
C ARG A 134 -0.67 3.94 -19.46
N THR A 135 0.58 4.08 -19.02
CA THR A 135 1.71 3.29 -19.52
C THR A 135 1.50 1.80 -19.31
N MET A 136 0.96 1.40 -18.15
CA MET A 136 0.67 0.00 -17.82
C MET A 136 -0.45 -0.56 -18.73
N ILE A 137 -1.50 0.20 -18.96
CA ILE A 137 -2.64 -0.16 -19.82
C ILE A 137 -2.17 -0.35 -21.26
N GLU A 138 -1.42 0.60 -21.80
CA GLU A 138 -0.86 0.54 -23.16
C GLU A 138 0.08 -0.66 -23.34
N SER A 139 1.04 -0.83 -22.45
CA SER A 139 2.04 -1.90 -22.53
C SER A 139 1.42 -3.30 -22.43
N ARG A 140 0.32 -3.45 -21.70
CA ARG A 140 -0.38 -4.72 -21.50
C ARG A 140 -1.62 -4.87 -22.39
N ARG A 141 -1.94 -3.87 -23.19
CA ARG A 141 -3.12 -3.83 -24.09
C ARG A 141 -4.42 -4.11 -23.32
N LEU A 142 -4.58 -3.46 -22.18
CA LEU A 142 -5.78 -3.60 -21.36
C LEU A 142 -6.88 -2.67 -21.89
N ASP A 143 -8.13 -3.14 -21.87
CA ASP A 143 -9.32 -2.34 -22.21
C ASP A 143 -9.92 -1.75 -20.93
N VAL A 144 -9.30 -0.68 -20.41
CA VAL A 144 -9.68 -0.01 -19.16
C VAL A 144 -9.62 1.50 -19.33
N GLU A 145 -10.73 2.18 -19.07
CA GLU A 145 -10.78 3.65 -19.03
C GLU A 145 -10.24 4.17 -17.70
N VAL A 146 -9.37 5.20 -17.75
CA VAL A 146 -8.86 5.88 -16.53
C VAL A 146 -9.24 7.34 -16.55
N PHE A 147 -9.82 7.80 -15.43
CA PHE A 147 -10.23 9.18 -15.20
C PHE A 147 -9.53 9.72 -13.95
N ALA A 148 -8.74 10.77 -14.12
CA ALA A 148 -8.03 11.47 -13.05
C ALA A 148 -8.81 12.71 -12.62
N LEU A 149 -9.27 12.74 -11.37
CA LEU A 149 -10.13 13.79 -10.84
C LEU A 149 -9.55 14.40 -9.57
N LEU A 150 -9.30 15.69 -9.62
CA LEU A 150 -8.95 16.45 -8.41
C LEU A 150 -10.18 16.63 -7.53
N GLY A 151 -10.01 16.38 -6.24
CA GLY A 151 -11.05 16.63 -5.26
C GLY A 151 -10.68 16.21 -3.84
N ASN A 152 -11.36 16.87 -2.90
CA ASN A 152 -11.28 16.50 -1.49
C ASN A 152 -12.49 15.63 -1.12
N ALA A 153 -12.22 14.45 -0.54
CA ALA A 153 -13.28 13.52 -0.11
C ALA A 153 -14.20 14.09 1.00
N HIS A 154 -13.76 15.17 1.64
CA HIS A 154 -14.60 15.93 2.59
C HIS A 154 -15.76 16.66 1.90
N HIS A 155 -15.68 16.94 0.60
CA HIS A 155 -16.74 17.64 -0.14
C HIS A 155 -17.79 16.66 -0.68
N LYS A 156 -18.80 16.36 0.13
CA LYS A 156 -19.87 15.39 -0.15
C LYS A 156 -20.46 15.53 -1.56
N TYR A 157 -20.86 16.76 -1.94
CA TYR A 157 -21.46 17.00 -3.26
C TYR A 157 -20.51 16.68 -4.41
N ARG A 158 -19.23 17.03 -4.29
CA ARG A 158 -18.23 16.68 -5.30
C ARG A 158 -18.06 15.17 -5.43
N VAL A 159 -18.00 14.45 -4.30
CA VAL A 159 -17.94 12.98 -4.31
C VAL A 159 -19.18 12.38 -4.94
N ARG A 160 -20.37 12.83 -4.54
CA ARG A 160 -21.65 12.39 -5.10
C ARG A 160 -21.71 12.58 -6.62
N ASP A 161 -21.35 13.76 -7.12
CA ASP A 161 -21.38 14.08 -8.54
C ASP A 161 -20.41 13.17 -9.33
N VAL A 162 -19.24 12.88 -8.78
CA VAL A 162 -18.29 11.91 -9.38
C VAL A 162 -18.88 10.51 -9.40
N LEU A 163 -19.41 10.02 -8.27
CA LEU A 163 -20.00 8.67 -8.20
C LEU A 163 -21.13 8.51 -9.21
N GLN A 164 -21.97 9.52 -9.35
CA GLN A 164 -23.10 9.53 -10.28
C GLN A 164 -22.64 9.60 -11.74
N SER A 165 -21.76 10.55 -12.08
CA SER A 165 -21.32 10.80 -13.47
C SER A 165 -20.57 9.63 -14.06
N PHE A 166 -19.81 8.90 -13.25
CA PHE A 166 -19.04 7.75 -13.69
C PHE A 166 -19.72 6.41 -13.42
N GLY A 167 -20.94 6.42 -12.85
CA GLY A 167 -21.69 5.22 -12.52
C GLY A 167 -20.88 4.27 -11.62
N VAL A 168 -20.25 4.81 -10.58
CA VAL A 168 -19.34 4.05 -9.71
C VAL A 168 -20.11 2.99 -8.93
N GLN A 169 -19.64 1.74 -9.01
CA GLN A 169 -20.23 0.60 -8.33
C GLN A 169 -19.39 0.15 -7.11
N THR A 170 -18.09 0.37 -7.15
CA THR A 170 -17.18 0.03 -6.04
C THR A 170 -16.29 1.20 -5.69
N VAL A 171 -16.20 1.50 -4.39
CA VAL A 171 -15.32 2.56 -3.85
C VAL A 171 -14.29 1.94 -2.92
N TYR A 172 -13.01 2.25 -3.15
CA TYR A 172 -11.92 2.03 -2.20
C TYR A 172 -11.51 3.39 -1.62
N HIS A 173 -11.84 3.61 -0.35
CA HIS A 173 -11.56 4.86 0.33
C HIS A 173 -10.23 4.77 1.09
N ALA A 174 -9.13 5.23 0.44
CA ALA A 174 -7.78 5.22 1.00
C ALA A 174 -7.28 6.61 1.43
N ALA A 175 -8.06 7.67 1.19
CA ALA A 175 -7.73 9.03 1.61
C ALA A 175 -7.73 9.13 3.15
N ALA A 176 -6.56 9.42 3.75
CA ALA A 176 -6.44 9.65 5.19
C ALA A 176 -5.08 10.27 5.54
N TYR A 177 -5.02 11.06 6.62
CA TYR A 177 -3.76 11.40 7.28
C TYR A 177 -3.31 10.24 8.18
N LYS A 178 -2.04 9.84 8.07
CA LYS A 178 -1.50 8.64 8.74
C LYS A 178 -0.33 8.91 9.70
N HIS A 179 0.34 10.05 9.58
CA HIS A 179 1.51 10.37 10.40
C HIS A 179 1.10 10.77 11.81
N VAL A 180 1.28 9.86 12.77
CA VAL A 180 0.84 10.05 14.16
C VAL A 180 1.33 11.38 14.75
N PRO A 181 2.65 11.74 14.72
CA PRO A 181 3.10 13.00 15.31
C PRO A 181 2.48 14.25 14.68
N ILE A 182 2.22 14.21 13.37
CA ILE A 182 1.59 15.35 12.68
C ILE A 182 0.13 15.48 13.06
N VAL A 183 -0.60 14.37 13.14
CA VAL A 183 -2.02 14.38 13.50
C VAL A 183 -2.22 14.78 14.96
N GLU A 184 -1.31 14.38 15.87
CA GLU A 184 -1.33 14.81 17.27
C GLU A 184 -1.20 16.35 17.43
N GLN A 185 -0.48 17.00 16.53
CA GLN A 185 -0.33 18.45 16.51
C GLN A 185 -1.46 19.17 15.75
N ASN A 186 -2.27 18.43 14.98
CA ASN A 186 -3.31 18.96 14.09
C ASN A 186 -4.62 18.19 14.27
N LEU A 187 -5.14 18.19 15.51
CA LEU A 187 -6.30 17.36 15.92
C LEU A 187 -7.52 17.57 15.03
N MET A 188 -7.93 18.82 14.84
CA MET A 188 -9.13 19.16 14.07
C MET A 188 -9.01 18.75 12.61
N GLU A 189 -7.84 18.98 12.00
CA GLU A 189 -7.56 18.56 10.64
C GLU A 189 -7.55 17.02 10.51
N GLY A 190 -7.01 16.32 11.52
CA GLY A 190 -7.07 14.86 11.61
C GLY A 190 -8.50 14.33 11.64
N VAL A 191 -9.38 14.94 12.45
CA VAL A 191 -10.80 14.59 12.51
C VAL A 191 -11.50 14.90 11.20
N HIS A 192 -11.34 16.11 10.68
CA HIS A 192 -11.98 16.53 9.40
C HIS A 192 -11.57 15.61 8.26
N ASN A 193 -10.27 15.35 8.12
CA ASN A 193 -9.78 14.55 6.99
C ASN A 193 -10.08 13.05 7.14
N ASN A 194 -10.02 12.47 8.34
CA ASN A 194 -10.16 11.02 8.50
C ASN A 194 -11.61 10.60 8.82
N VAL A 195 -12.35 11.38 9.60
CA VAL A 195 -13.71 11.04 10.00
C VAL A 195 -14.73 11.63 9.03
N PHE A 196 -14.73 12.95 8.86
CA PHE A 196 -15.76 13.61 8.05
C PHE A 196 -15.59 13.31 6.56
N SER A 197 -14.37 13.14 6.03
CA SER A 197 -14.23 12.72 4.64
C SER A 197 -14.75 11.30 4.42
N THR A 198 -14.53 10.38 5.37
CA THR A 198 -15.12 9.03 5.30
C THR A 198 -16.64 9.10 5.39
N TRP A 199 -17.18 9.88 6.30
CA TRP A 199 -18.62 10.05 6.46
C TRP A 199 -19.27 10.60 5.19
N HIS A 200 -18.80 11.74 4.69
CA HIS A 200 -19.33 12.38 3.49
C HIS A 200 -19.22 11.53 2.24
N ALA A 201 -18.10 10.82 2.08
CA ALA A 201 -17.93 9.89 0.96
C ALA A 201 -18.87 8.69 1.07
N ALA A 202 -19.07 8.15 2.27
CA ALA A 202 -19.96 7.03 2.52
C ALA A 202 -21.44 7.43 2.37
N GLU A 203 -21.86 8.62 2.85
CA GLU A 203 -23.21 9.15 2.60
C GLU A 203 -23.47 9.35 1.11
N ALA A 204 -22.51 9.92 0.37
CA ALA A 204 -22.64 10.08 -1.08
C ALA A 204 -22.79 8.72 -1.77
N ALA A 205 -22.01 7.71 -1.34
CA ALA A 205 -22.12 6.34 -1.85
C ALA A 205 -23.50 5.72 -1.55
N LEU A 206 -24.02 5.95 -0.36
CA LEU A 206 -25.37 5.51 0.06
C LEU A 206 -26.46 6.14 -0.80
N GLU A 207 -26.43 7.47 -1.00
CA GLU A 207 -27.39 8.22 -1.81
C GLU A 207 -27.44 7.74 -3.27
N ILE A 208 -26.28 7.46 -3.87
CA ILE A 208 -26.19 6.98 -5.25
C ILE A 208 -26.48 5.47 -5.35
N GLY A 209 -26.37 4.73 -4.24
CA GLY A 209 -26.55 3.28 -4.19
C GLY A 209 -25.37 2.52 -4.77
N VAL A 210 -24.16 2.96 -4.46
CA VAL A 210 -22.91 2.22 -4.74
C VAL A 210 -23.01 0.83 -4.12
N GLU A 211 -22.61 -0.21 -4.86
CA GLU A 211 -22.74 -1.61 -4.42
C GLU A 211 -21.80 -1.92 -3.23
N THR A 212 -20.56 -1.47 -3.31
CA THR A 212 -19.54 -1.78 -2.30
C THR A 212 -18.68 -0.55 -1.97
N PHE A 213 -18.55 -0.26 -0.69
CA PHE A 213 -17.67 0.78 -0.17
C PHE A 213 -16.67 0.17 0.82
N VAL A 214 -15.38 0.22 0.51
CA VAL A 214 -14.30 -0.37 1.31
C VAL A 214 -13.47 0.73 1.94
N LEU A 215 -13.49 0.85 3.26
CA LEU A 215 -12.61 1.76 4.00
C LEU A 215 -11.26 1.09 4.24
N ILE A 216 -10.19 1.74 3.82
CA ILE A 216 -8.84 1.37 4.20
C ILE A 216 -8.56 1.88 5.61
N SER A 217 -8.47 0.95 6.56
CA SER A 217 -8.22 1.22 7.98
C SER A 217 -6.86 0.67 8.41
N THR A 218 -6.62 0.64 9.72
CA THR A 218 -5.30 0.33 10.29
C THR A 218 -5.45 -0.49 11.58
N ASP A 219 -4.41 -1.25 11.94
CA ASP A 219 -4.26 -1.90 13.26
C ASP A 219 -4.35 -0.91 14.42
N LYS A 220 -3.95 0.36 14.20
CA LYS A 220 -3.98 1.43 15.21
C LYS A 220 -5.39 1.92 15.56
N ALA A 221 -6.41 1.48 14.81
CA ALA A 221 -7.82 1.67 15.15
C ALA A 221 -8.32 0.69 16.23
N VAL A 222 -7.51 -0.34 16.56
CA VAL A 222 -7.82 -1.29 17.65
C VAL A 222 -7.26 -0.75 18.94
N ASN A 223 -8.13 -0.49 19.95
CA ASN A 223 -7.75 0.13 21.22
C ASN A 223 -6.82 1.34 21.00
N PRO A 224 -7.28 2.40 20.31
CA PRO A 224 -6.43 3.47 19.85
C PRO A 224 -5.77 4.23 21.01
N THR A 225 -4.46 4.38 20.93
CA THR A 225 -3.64 5.15 21.88
C THR A 225 -3.14 6.47 21.28
N SER A 226 -3.58 6.78 20.05
CA SER A 226 -3.23 8.02 19.34
C SER A 226 -4.48 8.63 18.71
N VAL A 227 -4.45 9.95 18.50
CA VAL A 227 -5.54 10.67 17.83
C VAL A 227 -5.76 10.11 16.41
N MET A 228 -4.69 9.86 15.67
CA MET A 228 -4.80 9.24 14.35
C MET A 228 -5.54 7.89 14.41
N GLY A 229 -5.19 7.02 15.36
CA GLY A 229 -5.89 5.76 15.57
C GLY A 229 -7.35 5.95 15.96
N ALA A 230 -7.65 6.91 16.86
CA ALA A 230 -9.00 7.26 17.27
C ALA A 230 -9.85 7.78 16.11
N THR A 231 -9.30 8.64 15.24
CA THR A 231 -10.02 9.13 14.04
C THR A 231 -10.34 7.99 13.08
N LYS A 232 -9.43 7.04 12.87
CA LYS A 232 -9.72 5.86 12.03
C LYS A 232 -10.78 4.96 12.68
N ARG A 233 -10.76 4.79 14.01
CA ARG A 233 -11.80 4.04 14.72
C ARG A 233 -13.16 4.71 14.60
N LEU A 234 -13.25 6.03 14.73
CA LEU A 234 -14.49 6.78 14.53
C LEU A 234 -15.03 6.61 13.09
N ALA A 235 -14.15 6.68 12.09
CA ALA A 235 -14.52 6.42 10.70
C ALA A 235 -15.13 5.01 10.50
N GLU A 236 -14.58 3.97 11.16
CA GLU A 236 -15.16 2.63 11.15
C GLU A 236 -16.55 2.59 11.79
N ILE A 237 -16.74 3.28 12.92
CA ILE A 237 -18.04 3.34 13.61
C ILE A 237 -19.08 4.05 12.75
N VAL A 238 -18.70 5.11 12.04
CA VAL A 238 -19.58 5.80 11.07
C VAL A 238 -20.08 4.80 10.01
N LEU A 239 -19.19 4.00 9.42
CA LEU A 239 -19.61 3.01 8.43
C LEU A 239 -20.49 1.91 9.02
N GLN A 240 -20.22 1.46 10.24
CA GLN A 240 -21.08 0.52 10.94
C GLN A 240 -22.49 1.08 11.15
N SER A 241 -22.60 2.36 11.53
CA SER A 241 -23.88 3.05 11.68
C SER A 241 -24.62 3.17 10.34
N LEU A 242 -23.93 3.57 9.27
CA LEU A 242 -24.55 3.68 7.94
C LEU A 242 -24.99 2.31 7.41
N GLN A 243 -24.30 1.24 7.71
CA GLN A 243 -24.70 -0.11 7.29
C GLN A 243 -26.06 -0.52 7.86
N THR A 244 -26.43 -0.04 9.05
CA THR A 244 -27.77 -0.35 9.63
C THR A 244 -28.92 0.32 8.87
N GLN A 245 -28.64 1.33 8.05
CA GLN A 245 -29.61 2.11 7.30
C GLN A 245 -29.90 1.56 5.90
N THR A 246 -29.10 0.61 5.43
CA THR A 246 -29.20 0.11 4.05
C THR A 246 -28.81 -1.36 3.91
N ALA A 247 -29.51 -2.06 3.03
CA ALA A 247 -29.12 -3.37 2.51
C ALA A 247 -28.49 -3.26 1.10
N ARG A 248 -28.59 -2.07 0.44
CA ARG A 248 -28.20 -1.88 -0.95
C ARG A 248 -26.70 -1.64 -1.10
N THR A 249 -26.12 -0.84 -0.21
CA THR A 249 -24.68 -0.57 -0.18
C THR A 249 -24.01 -1.44 0.89
N ARG A 250 -23.00 -2.21 0.52
CA ARG A 250 -22.18 -2.95 1.46
C ARG A 250 -21.02 -2.08 1.91
N PHE A 251 -20.99 -1.72 3.18
CA PHE A 251 -19.86 -1.05 3.81
C PHE A 251 -18.90 -2.08 4.43
N CYS A 252 -17.64 -2.06 4.00
CA CYS A 252 -16.59 -2.93 4.51
C CYS A 252 -15.42 -2.08 5.03
N MET A 253 -14.65 -2.64 5.94
CA MET A 253 -13.40 -2.05 6.39
C MET A 253 -12.30 -3.11 6.46
N VAL A 254 -11.09 -2.75 6.04
CA VAL A 254 -9.91 -3.60 6.14
C VAL A 254 -8.88 -2.94 7.04
N ARG A 255 -8.40 -3.69 8.03
CA ARG A 255 -7.33 -3.28 8.93
C ARG A 255 -6.07 -4.02 8.57
N PHE A 256 -4.95 -3.32 8.48
CA PHE A 256 -3.65 -3.93 8.31
C PHE A 256 -2.58 -3.14 9.07
N GLY A 257 -1.45 -3.79 9.34
CA GLY A 257 -0.32 -3.22 10.04
C GLY A 257 0.57 -2.35 9.17
N ASN A 258 1.85 -2.26 9.53
CA ASN A 258 2.79 -1.46 8.75
C ASN A 258 3.10 -2.16 7.43
N VAL A 259 3.06 -1.38 6.34
CA VAL A 259 3.43 -1.84 5.00
C VAL A 259 4.88 -1.44 4.73
N LEU A 260 5.68 -2.40 4.27
CA LEU A 260 7.07 -2.16 3.90
C LEU A 260 7.16 -1.16 2.75
N GLY A 261 8.17 -0.29 2.80
CA GLY A 261 8.46 0.63 1.70
C GLY A 261 7.43 1.76 1.48
N SER A 262 6.39 1.89 2.34
CA SER A 262 5.43 2.99 2.19
C SER A 262 6.07 4.35 2.46
N SER A 263 5.65 5.40 1.72
CA SER A 263 6.16 6.76 1.84
C SER A 263 6.10 7.26 3.29
N GLY A 264 7.23 7.83 3.76
CA GLY A 264 7.38 8.32 5.14
C GLY A 264 7.37 7.22 6.20
N SER A 265 7.57 5.94 5.82
CA SER A 265 7.72 4.85 6.79
C SER A 265 9.17 4.73 7.29
N VAL A 266 9.35 3.96 8.38
CA VAL A 266 10.64 3.86 9.07
C VAL A 266 11.74 3.26 8.21
N VAL A 267 11.43 2.31 7.31
CA VAL A 267 12.44 1.62 6.50
C VAL A 267 13.12 2.56 5.49
N PRO A 268 12.41 3.32 4.64
CA PRO A 268 13.03 4.33 3.79
C PRO A 268 13.81 5.39 4.58
N LEU A 269 13.32 5.81 5.74
CA LEU A 269 14.03 6.75 6.61
C LEU A 269 15.37 6.17 7.07
N PHE A 270 15.40 4.93 7.54
CA PHE A 270 16.63 4.27 7.97
C PHE A 270 17.61 4.09 6.81
N GLN A 271 17.13 3.67 5.65
CA GLN A 271 17.97 3.56 4.45
C GLN A 271 18.62 4.90 4.08
N GLU A 272 17.86 5.99 4.15
CA GLU A 272 18.38 7.33 3.87
C GLU A 272 19.43 7.76 4.92
N GLN A 273 19.17 7.54 6.20
CA GLN A 273 20.10 7.83 7.29
C GLN A 273 21.39 7.03 7.14
N ILE A 274 21.30 5.74 6.80
CA ILE A 274 22.46 4.87 6.56
C ILE A 274 23.28 5.38 5.36
N ARG A 275 22.62 5.73 4.24
CA ARG A 275 23.32 6.29 3.07
C ARG A 275 24.11 7.60 3.39
N ARG A 276 23.59 8.37 4.35
CA ARG A 276 24.26 9.61 4.82
C ARG A 276 25.36 9.34 5.86
N GLY A 277 25.63 8.11 6.22
CA GLY A 277 26.64 7.72 7.21
C GLY A 277 26.11 7.64 8.65
N GLY A 278 24.80 7.66 8.87
CA GLY A 278 24.17 7.57 10.18
C GLY A 278 24.17 8.89 10.99
N PRO A 279 23.81 8.87 12.26
CA PRO A 279 23.23 7.75 12.98
C PRO A 279 21.79 7.44 12.57
N VAL A 280 21.33 6.20 12.86
CA VAL A 280 19.92 5.82 12.71
C VAL A 280 19.11 6.28 13.92
N THR A 281 17.99 6.98 13.67
CA THR A 281 17.13 7.50 14.74
C THR A 281 16.19 6.41 15.26
N VAL A 282 16.36 6.01 16.53
CA VAL A 282 15.48 5.08 17.21
C VAL A 282 14.63 5.85 18.23
N THR A 283 13.30 5.82 18.07
CA THR A 283 12.36 6.55 18.94
C THR A 283 12.43 6.04 20.40
N HIS A 284 12.49 4.72 20.57
CA HIS A 284 12.63 4.06 21.87
C HIS A 284 13.15 2.65 21.64
N ARG A 285 14.05 2.18 22.54
CA ARG A 285 14.71 0.87 22.40
C ARG A 285 13.75 -0.33 22.40
N ASP A 286 12.60 -0.21 23.07
CA ASP A 286 11.63 -1.29 23.22
C ASP A 286 10.46 -1.20 22.21
N VAL A 287 10.48 -0.24 21.26
CA VAL A 287 9.45 -0.13 20.23
C VAL A 287 9.51 -1.33 19.29
N ARG A 288 8.41 -2.05 19.22
CA ARG A 288 8.20 -3.14 18.26
C ARG A 288 7.21 -2.74 17.18
N ARG A 289 7.50 -3.07 15.94
CA ARG A 289 6.61 -2.81 14.80
C ARG A 289 6.37 -4.11 14.04
N TYR A 290 5.11 -4.45 13.87
CA TYR A 290 4.72 -5.61 13.07
C TYR A 290 4.51 -5.15 11.62
N PHE A 291 5.17 -5.83 10.70
CA PHE A 291 5.05 -5.60 9.26
C PHE A 291 4.27 -6.74 8.59
N MET A 292 3.55 -6.38 7.53
CA MET A 292 2.86 -7.32 6.66
C MET A 292 3.74 -7.68 5.49
#